data_800e0813db01a3a6b2ba8fef652f0d88
#
_entry.id   800e0813db01a3a6b2ba8fef652f0d88
#
_cell.length_a   1.000
_cell.length_b   1.000
_cell.length_c   1.000
_cell.angle_alpha   90.00
_cell.angle_beta   90.00
_cell.angle_gamma   90.00
#
_symmetry.space_group_name_H-M   'P 1'
#
loop_
_entity.id
_entity.type
_entity.pdbx_description
1 polymer ?
#
loop_
_entity_poly.entity_id
_entity_poly.type
_entity_poly.pdbx_seq_one_letter_code
_entity_poly.pdbx_strand_id
1 'polypeptide(L)'
;MTALVARQWSLCLLALTITALALLAGSARAQTDEIQVYNAQIAAPGVFNLTLHDNYTPDGLKTPAFKGAIVSNGSLNGVPEWAYGVTNWFEAGLYLPLYSFPEGGGAQLDGFKLRALFVEPDAAKQTFFYGINFEFSFNSKHWDADPYTQEIRPILGWRFGKVDLIVNPILDNSWKGVSRLDFAPESRIDYNFSDKWAVAAEEYDDFGQIRRFNPAAQQTHQLFAVLDYNGLPVSVETGVGFGLNSATDHLTLKLILSKDLN
;
A
#
# COMPACT_ATOMS: atom_id res chain seq x y z
N MET A 1 4.19 -49.61 30.78
CA MET A 1 5.19 -48.84 30.02
C MET A 1 4.69 -48.33 28.66
N THR A 2 3.68 -48.88 28.03
CA THR A 2 3.21 -48.55 26.67
C THR A 2 2.41 -47.23 26.57
N ALA A 3 1.60 -46.86 27.57
CA ALA A 3 0.76 -45.65 27.50
C ALA A 3 1.56 -44.33 27.68
N LEU A 4 2.64 -44.34 28.45
CA LEU A 4 3.49 -43.14 28.66
C LEU A 4 4.29 -42.80 27.39
N VAL A 5 4.79 -43.82 26.71
CA VAL A 5 5.54 -43.64 25.45
C VAL A 5 4.64 -43.10 24.34
N ALA A 6 3.41 -43.64 24.20
CA ALA A 6 2.44 -43.15 23.23
C ALA A 6 2.07 -41.67 23.46
N ARG A 7 1.94 -41.24 24.71
CA ARG A 7 1.63 -39.84 25.07
C ARG A 7 2.79 -38.89 24.76
N GLN A 8 4.03 -39.32 24.92
CA GLN A 8 5.22 -38.54 24.55
C GLN A 8 5.33 -38.35 23.02
N TRP A 9 5.06 -39.42 22.26
CA TRP A 9 5.07 -39.32 20.78
C TRP A 9 3.97 -38.39 20.28
N SER A 10 2.78 -38.42 20.87
CA SER A 10 1.70 -37.48 20.51
C SER A 10 2.02 -36.02 20.78
N LEU A 11 2.72 -35.73 21.91
CA LEU A 11 3.17 -34.37 22.23
C LEU A 11 4.29 -33.90 21.32
N CYS A 12 5.22 -34.77 20.93
CA CYS A 12 6.28 -34.45 19.97
C CYS A 12 5.72 -34.21 18.56
N LEU A 13 4.74 -35.01 18.11
CA LEU A 13 4.04 -34.80 16.82
C LEU A 13 3.23 -33.50 16.83
N LEU A 14 2.54 -33.18 17.92
CA LEU A 14 1.81 -31.92 18.06
C LEU A 14 2.77 -30.72 18.06
N ALA A 15 3.90 -30.80 18.75
CA ALA A 15 4.92 -29.76 18.76
C ALA A 15 5.55 -29.59 17.35
N LEU A 16 5.85 -30.68 16.63
CA LEU A 16 6.36 -30.64 15.26
C LEU A 16 5.35 -30.05 14.27
N THR A 17 4.05 -30.38 14.42
CA THR A 17 3.01 -29.79 13.58
C THR A 17 2.80 -28.30 13.85
N ILE A 18 2.85 -27.86 15.10
CA ILE A 18 2.77 -26.44 15.47
C ILE A 18 3.99 -25.67 14.93
N THR A 19 5.19 -26.26 15.05
CA THR A 19 6.42 -25.65 14.51
C THR A 19 6.41 -25.62 12.98
N ALA A 20 5.90 -26.66 12.31
CA ALA A 20 5.76 -26.68 10.85
C ALA A 20 4.69 -25.69 10.35
N LEU A 21 3.59 -25.47 11.09
CA LEU A 21 2.60 -24.44 10.77
C LEU A 21 3.17 -23.03 10.95
N ALA A 22 4.03 -22.80 11.94
CA ALA A 22 4.69 -21.51 12.16
C ALA A 22 5.72 -21.17 11.07
N LEU A 23 6.32 -22.19 10.42
CA LEU A 23 7.25 -22.02 9.29
C LEU A 23 6.56 -21.78 7.93
N LEU A 24 5.23 -21.91 7.87
CA LEU A 24 4.42 -21.63 6.68
C LEU A 24 3.74 -20.25 6.73
N ALA A 25 4.05 -19.45 7.75
CA ALA A 25 3.60 -18.08 7.83
C ALA A 25 4.23 -17.29 6.68
N GLY A 26 3.45 -16.99 5.64
CA GLY A 26 3.81 -15.97 4.66
C GLY A 26 4.08 -14.67 5.42
N SER A 27 5.16 -13.98 5.09
CA SER A 27 5.45 -12.67 5.64
C SER A 27 4.35 -11.70 5.22
N ALA A 28 3.66 -11.10 6.18
CA ALA A 28 2.87 -9.92 5.91
C ALA A 28 3.80 -8.87 5.30
N ARG A 29 3.40 -8.26 4.19
CA ARG A 29 4.18 -7.21 3.52
C ARG A 29 3.67 -5.88 4.04
N ALA A 30 4.55 -5.09 4.63
CA ALA A 30 4.24 -3.69 4.89
C ALA A 30 4.36 -2.93 3.55
N GLN A 31 3.37 -2.13 3.22
CA GLN A 31 3.45 -1.22 2.08
C GLN A 31 4.46 -0.12 2.41
N THR A 32 5.48 0.07 1.57
CA THR A 32 6.63 0.90 1.90
C THR A 32 6.92 2.00 0.90
N ASP A 33 6.34 1.99 -0.29
CA ASP A 33 6.63 2.95 -1.37
C ASP A 33 5.55 4.04 -1.51
N GLU A 34 4.32 3.65 -1.65
CA GLU A 34 3.18 4.52 -1.84
C GLU A 34 2.12 4.22 -0.76
N ILE A 35 1.74 5.23 0.01
CA ILE A 35 0.67 5.14 1.01
C ILE A 35 -0.41 6.14 0.58
N GLN A 36 -1.32 5.71 -0.30
CA GLN A 36 -2.37 6.55 -0.86
C GLN A 36 -3.63 5.75 -1.20
N VAL A 37 -4.79 6.23 -0.75
CA VAL A 37 -6.09 5.73 -1.20
C VAL A 37 -6.49 6.46 -2.47
N TYR A 38 -6.68 5.75 -3.57
CA TYR A 38 -7.03 6.32 -4.87
C TYR A 38 -8.52 6.74 -4.91
N ASN A 39 -8.75 7.98 -5.35
CA ASN A 39 -10.06 8.64 -5.37
C ASN A 39 -10.61 8.87 -6.78
N ALA A 40 -10.08 8.16 -7.79
CA ALA A 40 -10.43 8.29 -9.22
C ALA A 40 -10.16 9.69 -9.82
N GLN A 41 -9.30 10.49 -9.24
CA GLN A 41 -8.79 11.72 -9.88
C GLN A 41 -7.64 11.35 -10.80
N ILE A 42 -7.59 12.02 -11.98
CA ILE A 42 -6.54 11.86 -12.98
C ILE A 42 -6.14 13.23 -13.53
N ALA A 43 -4.95 13.35 -14.09
CA ALA A 43 -4.52 14.53 -14.81
C ALA A 43 -5.43 14.77 -16.03
N ALA A 44 -5.69 16.04 -16.34
CA ALA A 44 -6.48 16.40 -17.51
C ALA A 44 -5.80 15.91 -18.82
N PRO A 45 -6.55 15.65 -19.91
CA PRO A 45 -5.97 15.21 -21.17
C PRO A 45 -4.86 16.16 -21.67
N GLY A 46 -3.68 15.60 -21.96
CA GLY A 46 -2.51 16.34 -22.40
C GLY A 46 -1.65 16.93 -21.27
N VAL A 47 -2.07 16.80 -20.01
CA VAL A 47 -1.33 17.30 -18.85
C VAL A 47 -0.36 16.24 -18.34
N PHE A 48 0.89 16.67 -18.09
CA PHE A 48 1.87 15.92 -17.31
C PHE A 48 1.77 16.34 -15.85
N ASN A 49 1.67 15.37 -14.96
CA ASN A 49 1.70 15.56 -13.53
C ASN A 49 2.92 14.86 -12.93
N LEU A 50 3.52 15.48 -11.93
CA LEU A 50 4.54 14.86 -11.08
C LEU A 50 4.02 14.81 -9.65
N THR A 51 3.95 13.61 -9.10
CA THR A 51 3.65 13.36 -7.70
C THR A 51 4.86 12.74 -7.02
N LEU A 52 5.28 13.29 -5.88
CA LEU A 52 6.31 12.73 -5.02
C LEU A 52 5.63 12.06 -3.84
N HIS A 53 5.89 10.78 -3.66
CA HIS A 53 5.48 10.01 -2.49
C HIS A 53 6.69 9.79 -1.60
N ASP A 54 6.62 10.21 -0.34
CA ASP A 54 7.64 10.00 0.68
C ASP A 54 7.02 9.47 1.96
N ASN A 55 7.58 8.38 2.49
CA ASN A 55 7.13 7.75 3.71
C ASN A 55 8.33 7.55 4.64
N TYR A 56 8.22 8.02 5.87
CA TYR A 56 9.23 7.81 6.89
C TYR A 56 8.66 7.02 8.07
N THR A 57 9.33 5.94 8.46
CA THR A 57 8.89 5.05 9.55
C THR A 57 9.82 5.17 10.76
N PRO A 58 9.61 6.17 11.65
CA PRO A 58 10.49 6.40 12.81
C PRO A 58 10.42 5.27 13.86
N ASP A 59 9.30 4.53 13.93
CA ASP A 59 9.14 3.36 14.82
C ASP A 59 8.43 2.25 14.05
N GLY A 60 9.22 1.38 13.46
CA GLY A 60 8.78 0.28 12.63
C GLY A 60 9.23 -1.09 13.13
N LEU A 61 8.90 -2.10 12.34
CA LEU A 61 9.37 -3.46 12.56
C LEU A 61 10.90 -3.51 12.38
N LYS A 62 11.59 -4.12 13.36
CA LYS A 62 13.07 -4.21 13.40
C LYS A 62 13.60 -5.47 12.75
N THR A 63 12.73 -6.34 12.26
CA THR A 63 13.09 -7.56 11.55
C THR A 63 12.67 -7.45 10.09
N PRO A 64 13.52 -7.86 9.13
CA PRO A 64 13.15 -7.81 7.73
C PRO A 64 12.00 -8.80 7.44
N ALA A 65 11.08 -8.42 6.55
CA ALA A 65 9.93 -9.23 6.15
C ALA A 65 10.36 -10.54 5.45
N PHE A 66 11.51 -10.54 4.77
CA PHE A 66 12.16 -11.71 4.18
C PHE A 66 13.69 -11.54 4.20
N LYS A 67 14.43 -12.59 3.92
CA LYS A 67 15.90 -12.55 3.95
C LYS A 67 16.45 -11.54 2.94
N GLY A 68 17.07 -10.48 3.43
CA GLY A 68 17.70 -9.42 2.62
C GLY A 68 16.76 -8.24 2.34
N ALA A 69 15.53 -8.25 2.88
CA ALA A 69 14.62 -7.12 2.79
C ALA A 69 15.13 -5.89 3.56
N ILE A 70 14.72 -4.72 3.13
CA ILE A 70 14.88 -3.49 3.89
C ILE A 70 14.10 -3.64 5.20
N VAL A 71 14.66 -3.11 6.29
CA VAL A 71 13.99 -3.01 7.58
C VAL A 71 13.25 -1.68 7.62
N SER A 72 11.95 -1.70 7.93
CA SER A 72 11.11 -0.50 7.93
C SER A 72 11.49 0.50 9.01
N ASN A 73 11.96 0.02 10.18
CA ASN A 73 12.37 0.91 11.27
C ASN A 73 13.46 1.89 10.85
N GLY A 74 13.23 3.20 11.03
CA GLY A 74 14.15 4.28 10.67
C GLY A 74 14.35 4.45 9.16
N SER A 75 13.52 3.83 8.31
CA SER A 75 13.62 3.92 6.85
C SER A 75 12.79 5.10 6.31
N LEU A 76 13.37 5.84 5.36
CA LEU A 76 12.65 6.72 4.45
C LEU A 76 12.54 6.00 3.11
N ASN A 77 11.33 5.86 2.60
CA ASN A 77 11.05 5.26 1.29
C ASN A 77 10.24 6.24 0.45
N GLY A 78 10.43 6.21 -0.86
CA GLY A 78 9.67 7.10 -1.71
C GLY A 78 9.82 6.83 -3.19
N VAL A 79 9.02 7.56 -3.96
CA VAL A 79 9.03 7.46 -5.41
C VAL A 79 8.44 8.71 -6.06
N PRO A 80 9.07 9.27 -7.10
CA PRO A 80 8.43 10.18 -8.03
C PRO A 80 7.57 9.38 -9.01
N GLU A 81 6.30 9.74 -9.06
CA GLU A 81 5.34 9.27 -10.05
C GLU A 81 5.19 10.32 -11.14
N TRP A 82 5.41 9.90 -12.38
CA TRP A 82 5.23 10.69 -13.59
C TRP A 82 3.94 10.23 -14.28
N ALA A 83 2.89 11.04 -14.23
CA ALA A 83 1.60 10.71 -14.81
C ALA A 83 1.32 11.57 -16.04
N TYR A 84 0.59 11.01 -17.00
CA TYR A 84 0.13 11.71 -18.19
C TYR A 84 -1.34 11.41 -18.44
N GLY A 85 -2.17 12.45 -18.44
CA GLY A 85 -3.57 12.35 -18.83
C GLY A 85 -3.69 12.08 -20.33
N VAL A 86 -4.04 10.85 -20.70
CA VAL A 86 -4.21 10.47 -22.12
C VAL A 86 -5.59 10.85 -22.62
N THR A 87 -6.62 10.59 -21.82
CA THR A 87 -8.02 10.97 -22.08
C THR A 87 -8.66 11.41 -20.76
N ASN A 88 -9.95 11.78 -20.77
CA ASN A 88 -10.68 12.08 -19.54
C ASN A 88 -11.11 10.84 -18.72
N TRP A 89 -10.67 9.64 -19.13
CA TRP A 89 -10.96 8.37 -18.45
C TRP A 89 -9.74 7.45 -18.34
N PHE A 90 -8.58 7.86 -18.89
CA PHE A 90 -7.36 7.06 -18.86
C PHE A 90 -6.13 7.94 -18.61
N GLU A 91 -5.33 7.51 -17.65
CA GLU A 91 -4.03 8.08 -17.31
C GLU A 91 -2.96 6.98 -17.33
N ALA A 92 -1.82 7.28 -17.92
CA ALA A 92 -0.63 6.44 -17.90
C ALA A 92 0.37 7.01 -16.88
N GLY A 93 1.00 6.13 -16.09
CA GLY A 93 1.96 6.52 -15.07
C GLY A 93 3.24 5.70 -15.11
N LEU A 94 4.31 6.33 -14.64
CA LEU A 94 5.61 5.73 -14.43
C LEU A 94 6.13 6.15 -13.06
N TYR A 95 6.41 5.20 -12.19
CA TYR A 95 7.10 5.39 -10.90
C TYR A 95 8.58 5.10 -11.10
N LEU A 96 9.42 6.12 -11.05
CA LEU A 96 10.86 5.98 -11.31
C LEU A 96 11.66 7.17 -10.76
N PRO A 97 12.71 6.92 -9.98
CA PRO A 97 13.06 5.64 -9.36
C PRO A 97 12.30 5.38 -8.05
N LEU A 98 11.98 4.14 -7.73
CA LEU A 98 11.73 3.76 -6.34
C LEU A 98 13.04 3.85 -5.58
N TYR A 99 13.01 4.43 -4.38
CA TYR A 99 14.21 4.60 -3.56
C TYR A 99 13.93 4.42 -2.07
N SER A 100 14.96 4.01 -1.35
CA SER A 100 14.95 3.96 0.10
C SER A 100 16.26 4.43 0.72
N PHE A 101 16.15 4.93 1.96
CA PHE A 101 17.24 5.28 2.85
C PHE A 101 17.01 4.55 4.18
N PRO A 102 17.44 3.26 4.29
CA PRO A 102 17.30 2.51 5.52
C PRO A 102 18.21 3.08 6.63
N GLU A 103 17.83 2.88 7.89
CA GLU A 103 18.61 3.31 9.04
C GLU A 103 20.04 2.75 8.99
N GLY A 104 21.03 3.64 9.08
CA GLY A 104 22.45 3.26 9.03
C GLY A 104 22.96 2.76 7.69
N GLY A 105 22.12 2.78 6.65
CA GLY A 105 22.45 2.41 5.27
C GLY A 105 22.67 3.60 4.34
N GLY A 106 23.10 3.32 3.11
CA GLY A 106 23.15 4.30 2.01
C GLY A 106 21.85 4.31 1.21
N ALA A 107 21.71 5.26 0.28
CA ALA A 107 20.62 5.28 -0.68
C ALA A 107 20.58 3.98 -1.50
N GLN A 108 19.40 3.43 -1.66
CA GLN A 108 19.14 2.23 -2.47
C GLN A 108 18.13 2.57 -3.57
N LEU A 109 18.26 1.88 -4.71
CA LEU A 109 17.27 1.94 -5.79
C LEU A 109 16.46 0.64 -5.77
N ASP A 110 15.16 0.76 -5.60
CA ASP A 110 14.30 -0.36 -5.26
C ASP A 110 13.54 -0.92 -6.48
N GLY A 111 13.56 -0.17 -7.58
CA GLY A 111 12.94 -0.59 -8.83
C GLY A 111 12.19 0.54 -9.54
N PHE A 112 11.18 0.15 -10.30
CA PHE A 112 10.24 1.07 -10.95
C PHE A 112 8.90 0.36 -11.17
N LYS A 113 7.83 1.16 -11.42
CA LYS A 113 6.51 0.64 -11.75
C LYS A 113 5.95 1.32 -12.99
N LEU A 114 5.15 0.58 -13.74
CA LEU A 114 4.29 1.11 -14.81
C LEU A 114 2.85 1.10 -14.32
N ARG A 115 2.11 2.17 -14.59
CA ARG A 115 0.72 2.34 -14.15
C ARG A 115 -0.23 2.59 -15.33
N ALA A 116 -1.42 2.00 -15.25
CA ALA A 116 -2.55 2.29 -16.14
C ALA A 116 -3.80 2.48 -15.27
N LEU A 117 -4.26 3.72 -15.16
CA LEU A 117 -5.43 4.09 -14.35
C LEU A 117 -6.60 4.43 -15.28
N PHE A 118 -7.72 3.74 -15.09
CA PHE A 118 -8.97 3.94 -15.81
C PHE A 118 -10.04 4.41 -14.81
N VAL A 119 -10.72 5.50 -15.11
CA VAL A 119 -11.73 6.08 -14.23
C VAL A 119 -12.99 6.44 -14.99
N GLU A 120 -14.09 6.58 -14.29
CA GLU A 120 -15.29 7.21 -14.83
C GLU A 120 -14.99 8.66 -15.21
N PRO A 121 -15.37 9.11 -16.42
CA PRO A 121 -15.20 10.50 -16.82
C PRO A 121 -15.89 11.46 -15.85
N ASP A 122 -15.19 12.55 -15.49
CA ASP A 122 -15.67 13.54 -14.53
C ASP A 122 -16.00 12.96 -13.12
N ALA A 123 -15.27 11.94 -12.67
CA ALA A 123 -15.45 11.30 -11.35
C ALA A 123 -15.56 12.31 -10.20
N ALA A 124 -14.82 13.43 -10.27
CA ALA A 124 -14.86 14.50 -9.28
C ALA A 124 -16.23 15.17 -9.14
N LYS A 125 -17.14 15.05 -10.12
CA LYS A 125 -18.49 15.63 -10.14
C LYS A 125 -19.58 14.60 -9.82
N GLN A 126 -19.25 13.31 -9.75
CA GLN A 126 -20.22 12.24 -9.52
C GLN A 126 -20.49 12.02 -8.02
N THR A 127 -21.72 11.65 -7.69
CA THR A 127 -22.08 11.21 -6.32
C THR A 127 -21.54 9.82 -6.02
N PHE A 128 -21.55 8.92 -7.01
CA PHE A 128 -20.87 7.64 -6.99
C PHE A 128 -19.85 7.67 -8.12
N PHE A 129 -18.62 7.30 -7.83
CA PHE A 129 -17.56 7.24 -8.82
C PHE A 129 -16.77 5.94 -8.68
N TYR A 130 -16.15 5.52 -9.76
CA TYR A 130 -15.40 4.29 -9.81
C TYR A 130 -14.21 4.37 -10.77
N GLY A 131 -13.29 3.44 -10.59
CA GLY A 131 -12.14 3.27 -11.44
C GLY A 131 -11.47 1.92 -11.21
N ILE A 132 -10.42 1.68 -11.97
CA ILE A 132 -9.53 0.55 -11.78
C ILE A 132 -8.11 0.95 -12.15
N ASN A 133 -7.18 0.69 -11.25
CA ASN A 133 -5.76 0.89 -11.46
C ASN A 133 -5.05 -0.45 -11.64
N PHE A 134 -4.06 -0.46 -12.52
CA PHE A 134 -3.14 -1.57 -12.73
C PHE A 134 -1.72 -1.06 -12.59
N GLU A 135 -0.93 -1.69 -11.73
CA GLU A 135 0.50 -1.42 -11.58
C GLU A 135 1.30 -2.68 -11.88
N PHE A 136 2.38 -2.50 -12.62
CA PHE A 136 3.36 -3.54 -12.91
C PHE A 136 4.69 -3.10 -12.33
N SER A 137 5.17 -3.83 -11.33
CA SER A 137 6.39 -3.51 -10.59
C SER A 137 7.55 -4.38 -11.03
N PHE A 138 8.71 -3.74 -11.12
CA PHE A 138 10.00 -4.35 -11.38
C PHE A 138 10.88 -4.10 -10.15
N ASN A 139 10.95 -5.11 -9.27
CA ASN A 139 11.47 -4.98 -7.92
C ASN A 139 12.92 -5.40 -7.82
N SER A 140 13.72 -4.65 -7.06
CA SER A 140 15.01 -5.14 -6.58
C SER A 140 14.81 -6.20 -5.48
N LYS A 141 15.83 -7.04 -5.27
CA LYS A 141 15.76 -8.17 -4.33
C LYS A 141 15.64 -7.78 -2.86
N HIS A 142 15.96 -6.54 -2.52
CA HIS A 142 15.83 -6.02 -1.15
C HIS A 142 14.48 -5.35 -0.92
N TRP A 143 13.77 -5.02 -2.00
CA TRP A 143 12.45 -4.41 -1.98
C TRP A 143 11.34 -5.46 -1.92
N ASP A 144 11.37 -6.42 -2.82
CA ASP A 144 10.43 -7.53 -2.86
C ASP A 144 11.14 -8.85 -3.14
N ALA A 145 10.63 -9.95 -2.53
CA ALA A 145 11.10 -11.30 -2.79
C ALA A 145 10.82 -11.75 -4.24
N ASP A 146 9.79 -11.16 -4.86
CA ASP A 146 9.38 -11.40 -6.24
C ASP A 146 9.83 -10.24 -7.14
N PRO A 147 10.65 -10.50 -8.17
CA PRO A 147 11.20 -9.45 -9.03
C PRO A 147 10.15 -8.76 -9.90
N TYR A 148 8.99 -9.38 -10.08
CA TYR A 148 7.87 -8.86 -10.85
C TYR A 148 6.59 -9.07 -10.08
N THR A 149 5.89 -7.97 -9.80
CA THR A 149 4.57 -7.99 -9.15
C THR A 149 3.57 -7.15 -9.92
N GLN A 150 2.31 -7.35 -9.65
CA GLN A 150 1.22 -6.58 -10.22
C GLN A 150 0.21 -6.28 -9.12
N GLU A 151 -0.22 -5.03 -9.05
CA GLU A 151 -1.37 -4.62 -8.28
C GLU A 151 -2.57 -4.44 -9.20
N ILE A 152 -3.74 -4.87 -8.74
CA ILE A 152 -5.05 -4.58 -9.33
C ILE A 152 -5.84 -3.86 -8.25
N ARG A 153 -6.11 -2.56 -8.44
CA ARG A 153 -6.76 -1.68 -7.46
C ARG A 153 -8.10 -1.16 -8.02
N PRO A 154 -9.23 -1.83 -7.78
CA PRO A 154 -10.53 -1.22 -7.99
C PRO A 154 -10.72 -0.01 -7.10
N ILE A 155 -11.41 1.01 -7.59
CA ILE A 155 -11.71 2.24 -6.87
C ILE A 155 -13.24 2.38 -6.82
N LEU A 156 -13.78 2.51 -5.63
CA LEU A 156 -15.22 2.75 -5.41
C LEU A 156 -15.36 3.92 -4.45
N GLY A 157 -16.10 4.95 -4.84
CA GLY A 157 -16.26 6.13 -4.01
C GLY A 157 -17.67 6.68 -4.03
N TRP A 158 -18.07 7.24 -2.89
CA TRP A 158 -19.36 7.90 -2.68
C TRP A 158 -19.17 9.29 -2.08
N ARG A 159 -19.87 10.28 -2.62
CA ARG A 159 -19.79 11.67 -2.18
C ARG A 159 -21.11 12.11 -1.56
N PHE A 160 -21.07 12.51 -0.30
CA PHE A 160 -22.21 12.95 0.49
C PHE A 160 -22.00 14.40 0.97
N GLY A 161 -22.17 15.35 0.05
CA GLY A 161 -21.90 16.75 0.35
C GLY A 161 -20.42 17.01 0.63
N LYS A 162 -20.06 17.23 1.88
CA LYS A 162 -18.66 17.45 2.31
C LYS A 162 -17.93 16.18 2.72
N VAL A 163 -18.59 15.04 2.72
CA VAL A 163 -18.00 13.76 3.13
C VAL A 163 -17.86 12.87 1.92
N ASP A 164 -16.65 12.36 1.68
CA ASP A 164 -16.38 11.31 0.71
C ASP A 164 -16.02 10.02 1.45
N LEU A 165 -16.55 8.90 0.95
CA LEU A 165 -16.18 7.56 1.39
C LEU A 165 -15.57 6.83 0.20
N ILE A 166 -14.37 6.29 0.36
CA ILE A 166 -13.62 5.63 -0.72
C ILE A 166 -13.13 4.28 -0.22
N VAL A 167 -13.19 3.27 -1.10
CA VAL A 167 -12.66 1.93 -0.84
C VAL A 167 -11.90 1.44 -2.06
N ASN A 168 -10.70 0.95 -1.85
CA ASN A 168 -9.86 0.30 -2.85
C ASN A 168 -9.63 -1.17 -2.43
N PRO A 169 -10.42 -2.13 -2.91
CA PRO A 169 -10.23 -3.55 -2.63
C PRO A 169 -9.09 -4.12 -3.48
N ILE A 170 -7.86 -3.94 -3.03
CA ILE A 170 -6.64 -4.25 -3.76
C ILE A 170 -6.38 -5.76 -3.79
N LEU A 171 -5.90 -6.23 -4.94
CA LEU A 171 -5.40 -7.57 -5.16
C LEU A 171 -3.97 -7.50 -5.68
N ASP A 172 -3.02 -7.98 -4.87
CA ASP A 172 -1.62 -8.10 -5.26
C ASP A 172 -1.34 -9.46 -5.87
N ASN A 173 -0.55 -9.48 -6.93
CA ASN A 173 -0.23 -10.66 -7.69
C ASN A 173 1.27 -10.75 -7.99
N SER A 174 1.89 -11.85 -7.57
CA SER A 174 3.29 -12.16 -7.88
C SER A 174 3.47 -13.08 -9.09
N TRP A 175 2.42 -13.24 -9.93
CA TRP A 175 2.39 -14.14 -11.11
C TRP A 175 2.55 -15.64 -10.79
N LYS A 176 2.40 -16.01 -9.53
CA LYS A 176 2.49 -17.41 -9.06
C LYS A 176 1.14 -18.13 -9.04
N GLY A 177 0.15 -17.56 -9.72
CA GLY A 177 -1.20 -18.09 -9.86
C GLY A 177 -2.22 -17.46 -8.92
N VAL A 178 -3.51 -17.59 -9.27
CA VAL A 178 -4.65 -16.96 -8.55
C VAL A 178 -4.79 -17.39 -7.08
N SER A 179 -4.16 -18.49 -6.68
CA SER A 179 -4.15 -18.92 -5.27
C SER A 179 -3.16 -18.11 -4.42
N ARG A 180 -2.33 -17.28 -5.05
CA ARG A 180 -1.32 -16.42 -4.44
C ARG A 180 -1.66 -14.93 -4.54
N LEU A 181 -2.90 -14.61 -4.94
CA LEU A 181 -3.40 -13.24 -4.84
C LEU A 181 -3.54 -12.87 -3.37
N ASP A 182 -2.85 -11.81 -2.96
CA ASP A 182 -2.98 -11.22 -1.65
C ASP A 182 -4.08 -10.14 -1.68
N PHE A 183 -4.85 -10.02 -0.59
CA PHE A 183 -5.93 -9.07 -0.46
C PHE A 183 -5.52 -7.99 0.54
N ALA A 184 -5.26 -6.79 0.03
CA ALA A 184 -4.78 -5.64 0.78
C ALA A 184 -5.71 -4.43 0.58
N PRO A 185 -6.94 -4.43 1.15
CA PRO A 185 -7.88 -3.35 0.93
C PRO A 185 -7.45 -2.07 1.66
N GLU A 186 -7.78 -0.95 1.05
CA GLU A 186 -7.62 0.37 1.61
C GLU A 186 -8.97 1.09 1.67
N SER A 187 -9.14 1.96 2.65
CA SER A 187 -10.34 2.79 2.78
C SER A 187 -10.01 4.19 3.27
N ARG A 188 -10.86 5.15 2.90
CA ARG A 188 -10.70 6.55 3.28
C ARG A 188 -12.05 7.20 3.52
N ILE A 189 -12.14 8.02 4.56
CA ILE A 189 -13.24 8.92 4.83
C ILE A 189 -12.69 10.33 4.90
N ASP A 190 -13.14 11.18 3.96
CA ASP A 190 -12.76 12.59 3.89
C ASP A 190 -13.85 13.49 4.47
N TYR A 191 -13.43 14.59 5.08
CA TYR A 191 -14.28 15.74 5.36
C TYR A 191 -13.69 17.00 4.71
N ASN A 192 -14.30 17.43 3.62
CA ASN A 192 -13.95 18.62 2.85
C ASN A 192 -14.50 19.88 3.53
N PHE A 193 -13.74 20.51 4.44
CA PHE A 193 -14.21 21.70 5.14
C PHE A 193 -14.11 22.98 4.31
N SER A 194 -13.31 22.97 3.24
CA SER A 194 -13.28 24.01 2.19
C SER A 194 -12.90 23.42 0.84
N ASP A 195 -12.93 24.22 -0.23
CA ASP A 195 -12.53 23.81 -1.58
C ASP A 195 -11.02 23.43 -1.69
N LYS A 196 -10.24 23.82 -0.69
CA LYS A 196 -8.78 23.58 -0.68
C LYS A 196 -8.32 22.64 0.42
N TRP A 197 -9.09 22.46 1.45
CA TRP A 197 -8.68 21.74 2.63
C TRP A 197 -9.65 20.64 2.99
N ALA A 198 -9.08 19.47 3.24
CA ALA A 198 -9.79 18.34 3.81
C ALA A 198 -8.99 17.71 4.96
N VAL A 199 -9.68 17.02 5.84
CA VAL A 199 -9.08 16.06 6.77
C VAL A 199 -9.64 14.68 6.46
N ALA A 200 -8.84 13.65 6.64
CA ALA A 200 -9.26 12.30 6.39
C ALA A 200 -8.77 11.31 7.46
N ALA A 201 -9.48 10.20 7.55
CA ALA A 201 -9.00 8.97 8.16
C ALA A 201 -8.84 7.93 7.06
N GLU A 202 -7.69 7.27 7.02
CA GLU A 202 -7.39 6.19 6.07
C GLU A 202 -7.01 4.93 6.82
N GLU A 203 -7.44 3.79 6.31
CA GLU A 203 -7.07 2.46 6.82
C GLU A 203 -6.45 1.67 5.69
N TYR A 204 -5.33 1.03 6.01
CA TYR A 204 -4.55 0.18 5.12
C TYR A 204 -4.40 -1.19 5.77
N ASP A 205 -4.92 -2.20 5.09
CA ASP A 205 -4.94 -3.56 5.60
C ASP A 205 -4.20 -4.52 4.66
N ASP A 206 -3.61 -5.58 5.20
CA ASP A 206 -3.17 -6.74 4.45
C ASP A 206 -3.62 -8.02 5.16
N PHE A 207 -4.56 -8.71 4.54
CA PHE A 207 -5.10 -9.97 5.03
C PHE A 207 -4.31 -11.19 4.55
N GLY A 208 -3.35 -10.99 3.63
CA GLY A 208 -2.63 -12.05 2.93
C GLY A 208 -3.49 -12.71 1.85
N GLN A 209 -3.20 -13.95 1.54
CA GLN A 209 -3.78 -14.65 0.39
C GLN A 209 -5.31 -14.77 0.48
N ILE A 210 -6.03 -14.30 -0.56
CA ILE A 210 -7.50 -14.26 -0.59
C ILE A 210 -8.16 -15.64 -0.35
N ARG A 211 -7.50 -16.73 -0.72
CA ARG A 211 -8.01 -18.08 -0.48
C ARG A 211 -7.77 -18.59 0.94
N ARG A 212 -6.84 -17.98 1.66
CA ARG A 212 -6.47 -18.36 3.01
C ARG A 212 -5.83 -17.17 3.70
N PHE A 213 -6.64 -16.31 4.27
CA PHE A 213 -6.17 -15.16 5.04
C PHE A 213 -5.17 -15.59 6.12
N ASN A 214 -4.21 -14.73 6.36
CA ASN A 214 -3.27 -14.88 7.45
C ASN A 214 -4.02 -14.93 8.80
N PRO A 215 -3.49 -15.62 9.81
CA PRO A 215 -3.99 -15.48 11.18
C PRO A 215 -4.02 -13.99 11.59
N ALA A 216 -5.01 -13.55 12.34
CA ALA A 216 -5.21 -12.15 12.72
C ALA A 216 -3.95 -11.47 13.30
N ALA A 217 -3.09 -12.23 14.02
CA ALA A 217 -1.83 -11.73 14.55
C ALA A 217 -0.73 -11.48 13.50
N GLN A 218 -0.97 -11.85 12.24
CA GLN A 218 -0.04 -11.70 11.10
C GLN A 218 -0.63 -10.80 10.00
N GLN A 219 -1.88 -10.39 10.13
CA GLN A 219 -2.49 -9.38 9.26
C GLN A 219 -1.94 -8.01 9.67
N THR A 220 -1.72 -7.12 8.71
CA THR A 220 -1.35 -5.75 9.02
C THR A 220 -2.57 -4.84 8.98
N HIS A 221 -2.60 -3.88 9.90
CA HIS A 221 -3.68 -2.89 10.02
C HIS A 221 -3.05 -1.56 10.43
N GLN A 222 -3.15 -0.55 9.59
CA GLN A 222 -2.58 0.77 9.84
C GLN A 222 -3.61 1.87 9.61
N LEU A 223 -3.81 2.74 10.61
CA LEU A 223 -4.75 3.85 10.56
C LEU A 223 -3.99 5.18 10.48
N PHE A 224 -4.29 5.98 9.45
CA PHE A 224 -3.73 7.32 9.26
C PHE A 224 -4.74 8.41 9.59
N ALA A 225 -4.24 9.46 10.25
CA ALA A 225 -4.87 10.77 10.27
C ALA A 225 -4.20 11.65 9.20
N VAL A 226 -4.99 12.19 8.28
CA VAL A 226 -4.50 12.86 7.07
C VAL A 226 -5.02 14.29 7.00
N LEU A 227 -4.19 15.19 6.47
CA LEU A 227 -4.54 16.56 6.12
C LEU A 227 -4.19 16.79 4.64
N ASP A 228 -5.16 17.26 3.87
CA ASP A 228 -4.98 17.62 2.47
C ASP A 228 -5.04 19.13 2.27
N TYR A 229 -4.17 19.57 1.37
CA TYR A 229 -4.22 20.89 0.78
C TYR A 229 -4.25 20.80 -0.75
N ASN A 230 -5.39 21.07 -1.35
CA ASN A 230 -5.63 21.03 -2.80
C ASN A 230 -5.49 22.43 -3.43
N GLY A 231 -4.38 23.12 -3.12
CA GLY A 231 -4.09 24.47 -3.63
C GLY A 231 -3.05 24.46 -4.73
N LEU A 232 -3.11 25.46 -5.62
CA LEU A 232 -2.06 25.71 -6.61
C LEU A 232 -0.91 26.50 -5.97
N PRO A 233 0.33 26.33 -6.43
CA PRO A 233 0.78 25.48 -7.56
C PRO A 233 1.12 24.03 -7.18
N VAL A 234 0.98 23.63 -5.93
CA VAL A 234 1.30 22.28 -5.43
C VAL A 234 0.18 21.85 -4.50
N SER A 235 -0.37 20.67 -4.71
CA SER A 235 -1.19 20.00 -3.71
C SER A 235 -0.32 19.19 -2.74
N VAL A 236 -0.79 19.09 -1.51
CA VAL A 236 -0.07 18.42 -0.43
C VAL A 236 -1.03 17.50 0.30
N GLU A 237 -0.67 16.23 0.46
CA GLU A 237 -1.28 15.32 1.39
C GLU A 237 -0.22 14.92 2.42
N THR A 238 -0.53 15.01 3.70
CA THR A 238 0.36 14.58 4.76
C THR A 238 -0.40 13.84 5.83
N GLY A 239 0.22 12.82 6.41
CA GLY A 239 -0.46 11.98 7.39
C GLY A 239 0.48 11.35 8.41
N VAL A 240 -0.13 10.98 9.53
CA VAL A 240 0.51 10.21 10.61
C VAL A 240 -0.26 8.91 10.77
N GLY A 241 0.43 7.78 10.56
CA GLY A 241 -0.11 6.44 10.61
C GLY A 241 0.31 5.68 11.86
N PHE A 242 -0.62 4.97 12.45
CA PHE A 242 -0.44 4.15 13.64
C PHE A 242 -0.78 2.70 13.33
N GLY A 243 0.17 1.78 13.59
CA GLY A 243 -0.08 0.34 13.53
C GLY A 243 -1.04 -0.10 14.64
N LEU A 244 -2.06 -0.86 14.27
CA LEU A 244 -3.09 -1.30 15.21
C LEU A 244 -2.75 -2.65 15.87
N ASN A 245 -1.69 -3.32 15.42
CA ASN A 245 -1.21 -4.57 16.00
C ASN A 245 0.31 -4.72 15.87
N SER A 246 0.86 -5.80 16.42
CA SER A 246 2.31 -6.05 16.43
C SER A 246 2.90 -6.53 15.10
N ALA A 247 2.09 -6.80 14.08
CA ALA A 247 2.54 -7.16 12.74
C ALA A 247 2.72 -5.94 11.83
N THR A 248 2.32 -4.75 12.30
CA THR A 248 2.33 -3.48 11.56
C THR A 248 3.39 -2.53 12.15
N ASP A 249 3.98 -1.70 11.33
CA ASP A 249 4.85 -0.61 11.79
C ASP A 249 4.08 0.30 12.75
N HIS A 250 4.68 0.64 13.88
CA HIS A 250 4.00 1.35 14.96
C HIS A 250 3.68 2.80 14.62
N LEU A 251 4.60 3.46 13.90
CA LEU A 251 4.47 4.87 13.51
C LEU A 251 5.06 5.08 12.12
N THR A 252 4.25 5.63 11.22
CA THR A 252 4.67 6.00 9.86
C THR A 252 4.18 7.42 9.57
N LEU A 253 5.03 8.23 8.96
CA LEU A 253 4.70 9.55 8.46
C LEU A 253 4.64 9.49 6.94
N LYS A 254 3.62 10.08 6.32
CA LYS A 254 3.55 10.21 4.86
C LYS A 254 3.49 11.67 4.42
N LEU A 255 4.07 11.93 3.26
CA LEU A 255 4.01 13.19 2.55
C LEU A 255 3.85 12.91 1.06
N ILE A 256 2.81 13.47 0.46
CA ILE A 256 2.59 13.43 -0.99
C ILE A 256 2.53 14.86 -1.48
N LEU A 257 3.35 15.17 -2.50
CA LEU A 257 3.38 16.46 -3.17
C LEU A 257 3.06 16.27 -4.63
N SER A 258 2.01 16.92 -5.14
CA SER A 258 1.61 16.76 -6.53
C SER A 258 1.51 18.11 -7.26
N LYS A 259 1.94 18.12 -8.52
CA LYS A 259 1.97 19.31 -9.36
C LYS A 259 1.80 18.97 -10.82
N ASP A 260 0.91 19.70 -11.49
CA ASP A 260 0.87 19.74 -12.96
C ASP A 260 2.06 20.55 -13.51
N LEU A 261 2.71 20.01 -14.53
CA LEU A 261 3.95 20.55 -15.08
C LEU A 261 3.73 21.45 -16.30
N ASN A 262 2.55 21.36 -16.97
CA ASN A 262 2.17 22.15 -18.14
C ASN A 262 0.69 22.55 -18.13
#